data_62cb0ee441f5335441d7edbcff42cebe
#
_entry.id   62cb0ee441f5335441d7edbcff42cebe
#
_cell.length_a   1.000
_cell.length_b   1.000
_cell.length_c   1.000
_cell.angle_alpha   90.00
_cell.angle_beta   90.00
_cell.angle_gamma   90.00
#
_symmetry.space_group_name_H-M   'P 1'
#
loop_
_entity.id
_entity.type
_entity.pdbx_description
1 polymer ?
#
loop_
_entity_poly.entity_id
_entity_poly.type
_entity_poly.pdbx_seq_one_letter_code
_entity_poly.pdbx_strand_id
1 'polypeptide(L)'
;VDFAPDKPKNHYGYLFSSYLKMDSLNIQKVVYYDTYQYKKANSCFTAAMDYIDSNDYGHRFGDDSEQLNCKNLQTGVMTQVIGTDQMLCTSTYYDYFQRPVQVRSTDINGKMHVQNMAYDFCDHITASNDKVENISLVQTKTYDHAGRLLTEARLVNDILSDTLRYNYDELGHIADVKRVNGNHSLTSINRYNLRGWLTSIESPLFSQKLYYTDGIGTPCYNGNISSMTWKTSANPDIRGYRFEYDLLSRLKN
;
A
#
# COMPACT_ATOMS: atom_id res chain seq x y z
N VAL A 1 24.23 -19.98 8.39
CA VAL A 1 23.22 -20.61 7.54
C VAL A 1 23.54 -20.23 6.11
N ASP A 2 23.83 -21.22 5.26
CA ASP A 2 24.20 -20.99 3.87
C ASP A 2 23.03 -21.35 2.95
N PHE A 3 22.78 -20.52 1.94
CA PHE A 3 21.81 -20.83 0.91
C PHE A 3 22.43 -21.83 -0.09
N ALA A 4 21.87 -23.03 -0.15
CA ALA A 4 22.36 -24.11 -1.02
C ALA A 4 21.20 -25.00 -1.48
N PRO A 5 20.37 -24.55 -2.43
CA PRO A 5 19.14 -25.21 -2.84
C PRO A 5 19.37 -26.58 -3.48
N ASP A 6 20.52 -26.79 -4.10
CA ASP A 6 20.86 -28.03 -4.82
C ASP A 6 21.53 -29.11 -3.96
N LYS A 7 21.79 -28.83 -2.67
CA LYS A 7 22.43 -29.84 -1.80
C LYS A 7 21.39 -30.73 -1.10
N PRO A 8 21.67 -32.04 -0.96
CA PRO A 8 20.84 -32.92 -0.16
C PRO A 8 20.82 -32.46 1.31
N LYS A 9 19.68 -32.58 1.98
CA LYS A 9 19.42 -32.13 3.35
C LYS A 9 19.30 -30.60 3.53
N ASN A 10 18.93 -29.87 2.48
CA ASN A 10 18.51 -28.49 2.67
C ASN A 10 17.10 -28.43 3.29
N HIS A 11 16.85 -27.40 4.07
CA HIS A 11 15.53 -27.06 4.57
C HIS A 11 15.07 -25.78 3.88
N TYR A 12 14.13 -25.90 2.95
CA TYR A 12 13.63 -24.78 2.14
C TYR A 12 14.73 -24.01 1.38
N GLY A 13 15.79 -24.72 0.94
CA GLY A 13 16.93 -24.10 0.24
C GLY A 13 18.09 -23.67 1.13
N TYR A 14 17.97 -23.76 2.44
CA TYR A 14 19.04 -23.42 3.38
C TYR A 14 19.68 -24.64 4.03
N LEU A 15 21.00 -24.57 4.24
CA LEU A 15 21.75 -25.51 5.05
C LEU A 15 21.92 -24.93 6.46
N PHE A 16 21.60 -25.72 7.45
CA PHE A 16 21.84 -25.38 8.85
C PHE A 16 23.09 -26.13 9.39
N SER A 17 23.79 -25.49 10.30
CA SER A 17 24.89 -26.15 10.98
C SER A 17 24.36 -27.30 11.85
N SER A 18 25.22 -28.32 12.09
CA SER A 18 24.88 -29.51 12.88
C SER A 18 24.39 -29.24 14.32
N TYR A 19 24.57 -28.02 14.81
CA TYR A 19 24.12 -27.60 16.14
C TYR A 19 22.61 -27.35 16.22
N LEU A 20 21.94 -27.12 15.09
CA LEU A 20 20.48 -26.91 15.04
C LEU A 20 19.79 -28.20 14.60
N LYS A 21 19.08 -28.83 15.50
CA LYS A 21 18.22 -29.98 15.17
C LYS A 21 16.93 -29.51 14.51
N MET A 22 16.96 -29.40 13.18
CA MET A 22 15.83 -28.89 12.40
C MET A 22 14.63 -29.83 12.34
N ASP A 23 14.81 -31.13 12.55
CA ASP A 23 13.71 -32.13 12.49
C ASP A 23 12.62 -31.90 13.55
N SER A 24 12.89 -31.07 14.56
CA SER A 24 11.94 -30.71 15.63
C SER A 24 11.48 -29.25 15.58
N LEU A 25 11.92 -28.46 14.60
CA LEU A 25 11.57 -27.05 14.51
C LEU A 25 10.38 -26.81 13.58
N ASN A 26 9.39 -26.14 14.10
CA ASN A 26 8.28 -25.64 13.30
C ASN A 26 8.68 -24.29 12.69
N ILE A 27 8.99 -24.27 11.39
CA ILE A 27 9.42 -23.07 10.68
C ILE A 27 8.20 -22.25 10.28
N GLN A 28 8.03 -21.10 10.93
CA GLN A 28 6.91 -20.21 10.67
C GLN A 28 7.13 -19.27 9.50
N LYS A 29 8.38 -18.88 9.23
CA LYS A 29 8.72 -17.95 8.17
C LYS A 29 10.11 -18.21 7.61
N VAL A 30 10.23 -18.16 6.28
CA VAL A 30 11.50 -18.19 5.54
C VAL A 30 11.55 -16.99 4.61
N VAL A 31 12.66 -16.27 4.60
CA VAL A 31 12.87 -15.10 3.74
C VAL A 31 14.06 -15.37 2.83
N TYR A 32 13.90 -15.10 1.55
CA TYR A 32 14.92 -15.28 0.52
C TYR A 32 15.38 -13.93 0.01
N TYR A 33 16.69 -13.81 -0.22
CA TYR A 33 17.35 -12.62 -0.70
C TYR A 33 18.19 -12.93 -1.94
N ASP A 34 18.53 -11.91 -2.71
CA ASP A 34 19.56 -11.89 -3.75
C ASP A 34 19.23 -12.68 -5.02
N THR A 35 18.57 -13.83 -4.93
CA THR A 35 18.34 -14.74 -6.07
C THR A 35 16.93 -15.31 -6.07
N TYR A 36 16.54 -15.94 -7.20
CA TYR A 36 15.27 -16.68 -7.34
C TYR A 36 15.44 -18.20 -7.37
N GLN A 37 16.65 -18.70 -7.08
CA GLN A 37 16.96 -20.14 -7.10
C GLN A 37 16.16 -20.95 -6.07
N TYR A 38 15.70 -20.31 -5.00
CA TYR A 38 14.86 -20.92 -3.97
C TYR A 38 13.56 -21.54 -4.55
N LYS A 39 13.08 -21.04 -5.69
CA LYS A 39 11.89 -21.60 -6.35
C LYS A 39 12.06 -23.05 -6.74
N LYS A 40 13.27 -23.47 -7.12
CA LYS A 40 13.60 -24.85 -7.47
C LYS A 40 13.57 -25.80 -6.25
N ALA A 41 13.83 -25.28 -5.08
CA ALA A 41 13.91 -26.06 -3.84
C ALA A 41 12.56 -26.19 -3.11
N ASN A 42 11.54 -25.45 -3.52
CA ASN A 42 10.30 -25.33 -2.75
C ASN A 42 9.06 -25.43 -3.62
N SER A 43 8.27 -26.47 -3.42
CA SER A 43 7.03 -26.74 -4.19
C SER A 43 5.95 -25.65 -4.06
N CYS A 44 6.02 -24.80 -3.04
CA CYS A 44 5.13 -23.66 -2.86
C CYS A 44 5.31 -22.61 -3.99
N PHE A 45 6.51 -22.49 -4.57
CA PHE A 45 6.80 -21.60 -5.68
C PHE A 45 6.59 -22.31 -7.01
N THR A 46 5.34 -22.45 -7.41
CA THR A 46 4.96 -23.05 -8.70
C THR A 46 5.29 -22.12 -9.88
N ALA A 47 5.17 -22.62 -11.10
CA ALA A 47 5.32 -21.81 -12.33
C ALA A 47 4.37 -20.58 -12.35
N ALA A 48 3.23 -20.65 -11.65
CA ALA A 48 2.35 -19.49 -11.49
C ALA A 48 2.98 -18.33 -10.72
N MET A 49 4.07 -18.60 -9.97
CA MET A 49 4.85 -17.57 -9.25
C MET A 49 5.97 -16.97 -10.11
N ASP A 50 6.17 -17.43 -11.35
CA ASP A 50 7.20 -16.87 -12.23
C ASP A 50 6.81 -15.50 -12.75
N TYR A 51 7.82 -14.71 -13.07
CA TYR A 51 7.62 -13.39 -13.66
C TYR A 51 6.92 -13.52 -15.02
N ILE A 52 5.93 -12.68 -15.22
CA ILE A 52 5.24 -12.55 -16.52
C ILE A 52 5.38 -11.09 -16.95
N ASP A 53 6.07 -10.87 -18.06
CA ASP A 53 6.28 -9.56 -18.61
C ASP A 53 4.97 -8.93 -19.12
N SER A 54 4.88 -7.61 -19.02
CA SER A 54 3.75 -6.83 -19.50
C SER A 54 4.23 -5.46 -19.99
N ASN A 55 3.83 -5.09 -21.19
CA ASN A 55 4.20 -3.81 -21.80
C ASN A 55 3.62 -2.58 -21.07
N ASP A 56 2.60 -2.79 -20.23
CA ASP A 56 1.89 -1.71 -19.53
C ASP A 56 2.53 -1.32 -18.20
N TYR A 57 3.49 -2.14 -17.71
CA TYR A 57 4.12 -1.97 -16.40
C TYR A 57 5.64 -2.04 -16.51
N GLY A 58 6.31 -1.90 -15.36
CA GLY A 58 7.77 -1.99 -15.30
C GLY A 58 8.29 -3.38 -15.68
N HIS A 59 9.44 -3.42 -16.33
CA HIS A 59 10.10 -4.64 -16.75
C HIS A 59 11.10 -5.11 -15.70
N ARG A 60 11.12 -6.41 -15.46
CA ARG A 60 12.13 -7.04 -14.62
C ARG A 60 13.52 -6.87 -15.21
N PHE A 61 14.51 -6.62 -14.38
CA PHE A 61 15.92 -6.67 -14.78
C PHE A 61 16.47 -8.09 -14.66
N GLY A 62 17.01 -8.63 -15.77
CA GLY A 62 17.62 -9.95 -15.85
C GLY A 62 16.62 -11.12 -15.76
N ASP A 63 17.14 -12.33 -15.58
CA ASP A 63 16.38 -13.57 -15.45
C ASP A 63 16.73 -14.34 -14.18
N ASP A 64 16.19 -15.57 -14.01
CA ASP A 64 16.41 -16.38 -12.81
C ASP A 64 17.82 -16.99 -12.71
N SER A 65 18.59 -17.00 -13.82
CA SER A 65 19.90 -17.64 -13.91
C SER A 65 21.07 -16.70 -13.60
N GLU A 66 20.86 -15.39 -13.67
CA GLU A 66 21.90 -14.38 -13.50
C GLU A 66 21.96 -13.82 -12.07
N GLN A 67 23.13 -13.32 -11.69
CA GLN A 67 23.27 -12.48 -10.50
C GLN A 67 22.64 -11.11 -10.80
N LEU A 68 21.37 -11.02 -10.48
CA LEU A 68 20.57 -9.86 -10.72
C LEU A 68 20.96 -8.70 -9.79
N ASN A 69 20.54 -7.50 -10.15
CA ASN A 69 20.66 -6.32 -9.29
C ASN A 69 19.69 -6.39 -8.08
N CYS A 70 19.53 -7.59 -7.51
CA CYS A 70 18.67 -7.87 -6.36
C CYS A 70 19.47 -8.06 -5.07
N LYS A 71 20.77 -7.73 -5.07
CA LYS A 71 21.61 -7.89 -3.90
C LYS A 71 21.04 -7.12 -2.70
N ASN A 72 20.90 -7.82 -1.58
CA ASN A 72 20.26 -7.36 -0.35
C ASN A 72 18.75 -7.10 -0.46
N LEU A 73 18.12 -7.40 -1.60
CA LEU A 73 16.67 -7.29 -1.75
C LEU A 73 15.98 -8.62 -1.44
N GLN A 74 14.83 -8.52 -0.80
CA GLN A 74 13.98 -9.68 -0.49
C GLN A 74 13.28 -10.14 -1.77
N THR A 75 13.69 -11.27 -2.31
CA THR A 75 13.13 -11.83 -3.56
C THR A 75 11.98 -12.80 -3.32
N GLY A 76 11.92 -13.42 -2.13
CA GLY A 76 10.86 -14.35 -1.78
C GLY A 76 10.59 -14.46 -0.29
N VAL A 77 9.38 -14.87 0.03
CA VAL A 77 8.94 -15.15 1.40
C VAL A 77 8.05 -16.39 1.40
N MET A 78 8.26 -17.26 2.37
CA MET A 78 7.30 -18.29 2.77
C MET A 78 6.83 -18.03 4.19
N THR A 79 5.54 -18.11 4.45
CA THR A 79 4.95 -17.94 5.78
C THR A 79 3.95 -19.04 6.05
N GLN A 80 4.10 -19.75 7.17
CA GLN A 80 3.16 -20.79 7.57
C GLN A 80 1.86 -20.18 8.12
N VAL A 81 0.74 -20.73 7.71
CA VAL A 81 -0.55 -20.42 8.33
C VAL A 81 -0.63 -21.15 9.68
N ILE A 82 -0.75 -20.39 10.76
CA ILE A 82 -0.72 -20.92 12.12
C ILE A 82 -1.79 -22.00 12.30
N GLY A 83 -1.38 -23.15 12.85
CA GLY A 83 -2.26 -24.30 13.07
C GLY A 83 -2.51 -25.19 11.86
N THR A 84 -1.78 -24.96 10.75
CA THR A 84 -1.84 -25.78 9.52
C THR A 84 -0.44 -26.04 8.97
N ASP A 85 -0.33 -26.98 8.03
CA ASP A 85 0.90 -27.20 7.27
C ASP A 85 0.97 -26.33 5.98
N GLN A 86 0.00 -25.46 5.79
CA GLN A 86 -0.06 -24.62 4.60
C GLN A 86 0.96 -23.49 4.66
N MET A 87 1.70 -23.30 3.56
CA MET A 87 2.64 -22.20 3.35
C MET A 87 2.06 -21.20 2.34
N LEU A 88 2.06 -19.94 2.71
CA LEU A 88 1.81 -18.81 1.81
C LEU A 88 3.14 -18.37 1.23
N CYS A 89 3.18 -18.21 -0.08
CA CYS A 89 4.40 -17.85 -0.81
C CYS A 89 4.25 -16.50 -1.49
N THR A 90 5.32 -15.72 -1.49
CA THR A 90 5.41 -14.44 -2.18
C THR A 90 6.72 -14.38 -2.95
N SER A 91 6.68 -13.99 -4.22
CA SER A 91 7.86 -13.64 -5.03
C SER A 91 7.77 -12.20 -5.45
N THR A 92 8.86 -11.44 -5.29
CA THR A 92 8.97 -10.03 -5.66
C THR A 92 10.03 -9.87 -6.73
N TYR A 93 9.68 -9.22 -7.84
CA TYR A 93 10.56 -8.98 -8.98
C TYR A 93 10.85 -7.50 -9.11
N TYR A 94 12.11 -7.18 -9.43
CA TYR A 94 12.65 -5.83 -9.39
C TYR A 94 13.14 -5.38 -10.77
N ASP A 95 13.08 -4.08 -11.02
CA ASP A 95 13.70 -3.45 -12.18
C ASP A 95 15.19 -3.18 -11.97
N TYR A 96 15.81 -2.52 -12.95
CA TYR A 96 17.22 -2.11 -12.88
C TYR A 96 17.50 -1.16 -11.71
N PHE A 97 16.51 -0.36 -11.30
CA PHE A 97 16.63 0.60 -10.19
C PHE A 97 16.27 0.01 -8.82
N GLN A 98 16.11 -1.33 -8.74
CA GLN A 98 15.76 -2.07 -7.53
C GLN A 98 14.34 -1.77 -7.00
N ARG A 99 13.46 -1.27 -7.86
CA ARG A 99 12.05 -1.04 -7.53
C ARG A 99 11.22 -2.29 -7.83
N PRO A 100 10.28 -2.67 -6.96
CA PRO A 100 9.43 -3.84 -7.22
C PRO A 100 8.49 -3.55 -8.39
N VAL A 101 8.58 -4.32 -9.48
CA VAL A 101 7.71 -4.18 -10.66
C VAL A 101 6.61 -5.23 -10.72
N GLN A 102 6.83 -6.39 -10.12
CA GLN A 102 5.80 -7.41 -9.97
C GLN A 102 5.93 -8.14 -8.65
N VAL A 103 4.81 -8.31 -7.95
CA VAL A 103 4.69 -9.16 -6.77
C VAL A 103 3.66 -10.24 -7.05
N ARG A 104 4.02 -11.50 -6.79
CA ARG A 104 3.11 -12.64 -6.93
C ARG A 104 3.02 -13.37 -5.60
N SER A 105 1.81 -13.57 -5.11
CA SER A 105 1.60 -14.23 -3.82
C SER A 105 0.41 -15.18 -3.86
N THR A 106 0.41 -16.15 -2.97
CA THR A 106 -0.74 -17.03 -2.74
C THR A 106 -1.49 -16.57 -1.49
N ASP A 107 -2.82 -16.64 -1.52
CA ASP A 107 -3.66 -16.43 -0.35
C ASP A 107 -3.91 -17.75 0.40
N ILE A 108 -4.65 -17.67 1.51
CA ILE A 108 -5.02 -18.83 2.34
C ILE A 108 -5.88 -19.86 1.59
N ASN A 109 -6.58 -19.46 0.53
CA ASN A 109 -7.39 -20.34 -0.30
C ASN A 109 -6.60 -20.91 -1.50
N GLY A 110 -5.30 -20.62 -1.57
CA GLY A 110 -4.43 -21.03 -2.70
C GLY A 110 -4.61 -20.18 -3.95
N LYS A 111 -5.35 -19.07 -3.89
CA LYS A 111 -5.56 -18.19 -5.05
C LYS A 111 -4.33 -17.32 -5.26
N MET A 112 -4.03 -17.07 -6.54
CA MET A 112 -2.93 -16.23 -6.95
C MET A 112 -3.33 -14.75 -6.92
N HIS A 113 -2.57 -13.96 -6.18
CA HIS A 113 -2.60 -12.50 -6.21
C HIS A 113 -1.38 -11.99 -7.00
N VAL A 114 -1.62 -11.16 -7.99
CA VAL A 114 -0.59 -10.57 -8.85
C VAL A 114 -0.72 -9.06 -8.78
N GLN A 115 0.35 -8.40 -8.37
CA GLN A 115 0.45 -6.95 -8.39
C GLN A 115 1.55 -6.54 -9.38
N ASN A 116 1.22 -5.67 -10.33
CA ASN A 116 2.17 -5.07 -11.26
C ASN A 116 2.27 -3.56 -10.99
N MET A 117 3.44 -2.98 -11.22
CA MET A 117 3.71 -1.57 -10.95
C MET A 117 4.57 -0.97 -12.05
N ALA A 118 4.26 0.29 -12.41
CA ALA A 118 5.08 1.13 -13.26
C ALA A 118 5.47 2.41 -12.52
N TYR A 119 6.64 2.94 -12.83
CA TYR A 119 7.23 4.09 -12.15
C TYR A 119 7.64 5.16 -13.14
N ASP A 120 7.60 6.41 -12.72
CA ASP A 120 8.32 7.49 -13.40
C ASP A 120 9.80 7.51 -12.99
N PHE A 121 10.55 8.49 -13.50
CA PHE A 121 11.98 8.64 -13.19
C PHE A 121 12.24 9.16 -11.76
N CYS A 122 11.21 9.67 -11.07
CA CYS A 122 11.27 10.15 -9.68
C CYS A 122 10.80 9.09 -8.67
N ASP A 123 10.64 7.82 -9.11
CA ASP A 123 10.18 6.68 -8.29
C ASP A 123 8.71 6.76 -7.84
N HIS A 124 7.89 7.63 -8.44
CA HIS A 124 6.46 7.62 -8.18
C HIS A 124 5.77 6.51 -8.98
N ILE A 125 4.83 5.80 -8.35
CA ILE A 125 4.01 4.78 -9.03
C ILE A 125 3.01 5.49 -9.94
N THR A 126 3.17 5.35 -11.26
CA THR A 126 2.28 5.94 -12.28
C THR A 126 1.13 5.02 -12.67
N ALA A 127 1.36 3.71 -12.62
CA ALA A 127 0.33 2.70 -12.85
C ALA A 127 0.54 1.50 -11.93
N SER A 128 -0.55 0.90 -11.47
CA SER A 128 -0.53 -0.39 -10.79
C SER A 128 -1.76 -1.21 -11.16
N ASN A 129 -1.60 -2.54 -11.14
CA ASN A 129 -2.69 -3.48 -11.33
C ASN A 129 -2.61 -4.55 -10.25
N ASP A 130 -3.66 -4.63 -9.44
CA ASP A 130 -3.88 -5.67 -8.46
C ASP A 130 -4.90 -6.68 -9.00
N LYS A 131 -4.47 -7.91 -9.26
CA LYS A 131 -5.31 -8.96 -9.84
C LYS A 131 -5.41 -10.16 -8.92
N VAL A 132 -6.63 -10.55 -8.62
CA VAL A 132 -6.97 -11.80 -7.92
C VAL A 132 -8.03 -12.50 -8.72
N GLU A 133 -7.72 -13.68 -9.28
CA GLU A 133 -8.60 -14.46 -10.18
C GLU A 133 -9.16 -13.59 -11.33
N ASN A 134 -10.48 -13.34 -11.32
CA ASN A 134 -11.20 -12.58 -12.34
C ASN A 134 -11.43 -11.10 -11.95
N ILE A 135 -10.89 -10.68 -10.80
CA ILE A 135 -11.01 -9.29 -10.34
C ILE A 135 -9.67 -8.61 -10.59
N SER A 136 -9.71 -7.52 -11.34
CA SER A 136 -8.57 -6.66 -11.64
C SER A 136 -8.89 -5.23 -11.19
N LEU A 137 -8.01 -4.66 -10.37
CA LEU A 137 -8.05 -3.25 -9.98
C LEU A 137 -6.84 -2.54 -10.59
N VAL A 138 -7.08 -1.77 -11.63
CA VAL A 138 -6.06 -0.91 -12.25
C VAL A 138 -6.17 0.49 -11.68
N GLN A 139 -5.04 1.05 -11.28
CA GLN A 139 -4.90 2.43 -10.81
C GLN A 139 -3.89 3.16 -11.68
N THR A 140 -4.24 4.34 -12.16
CA THR A 140 -3.30 5.24 -12.85
C THR A 140 -3.21 6.56 -12.10
N LYS A 141 -1.98 7.09 -11.96
CA LYS A 141 -1.69 8.27 -11.16
C LYS A 141 -0.86 9.26 -11.96
N THR A 142 -1.13 10.54 -11.77
CA THR A 142 -0.29 11.62 -12.31
C THR A 142 0.14 12.55 -11.20
N TYR A 143 1.32 13.13 -11.35
CA TYR A 143 1.95 13.97 -10.35
C TYR A 143 2.32 15.32 -10.93
N ASP A 144 2.45 16.35 -10.11
CA ASP A 144 3.04 17.63 -10.51
C ASP A 144 4.56 17.60 -10.40
N HIS A 145 5.19 18.72 -10.77
CA HIS A 145 6.65 18.90 -10.73
C HIS A 145 7.25 18.82 -9.30
N ALA A 146 6.42 18.95 -8.27
CA ALA A 146 6.83 18.81 -6.87
C ALA A 146 6.58 17.39 -6.32
N GLY A 147 6.13 16.44 -7.16
CA GLY A 147 5.82 15.08 -6.77
C GLY A 147 4.47 14.90 -6.04
N ARG A 148 3.59 15.91 -6.09
CA ARG A 148 2.28 15.83 -5.46
C ARG A 148 1.28 15.18 -6.41
N LEU A 149 0.42 14.30 -5.89
CA LEU A 149 -0.58 13.56 -6.67
C LEU A 149 -1.65 14.52 -7.25
N LEU A 150 -1.76 14.61 -8.57
CA LEU A 150 -2.77 15.42 -9.25
C LEU A 150 -4.04 14.63 -9.57
N THR A 151 -3.87 13.42 -10.10
CA THR A 151 -5.01 12.58 -10.46
C THR A 151 -4.77 11.13 -10.06
N GLU A 152 -5.85 10.45 -9.71
CA GLU A 152 -5.88 9.00 -9.52
C GLU A 152 -7.16 8.46 -10.18
N ALA A 153 -7.00 7.65 -11.23
CA ALA A 153 -8.12 6.95 -11.85
C ALA A 153 -8.08 5.47 -11.47
N ARG A 154 -9.25 4.89 -11.23
CA ARG A 154 -9.43 3.50 -10.80
C ARG A 154 -10.38 2.78 -11.74
N LEU A 155 -9.93 1.64 -12.26
CA LEU A 155 -10.73 0.75 -13.09
C LEU A 155 -10.88 -0.58 -12.36
N VAL A 156 -12.08 -1.11 -12.32
CA VAL A 156 -12.37 -2.47 -11.84
C VAL A 156 -12.83 -3.28 -13.02
N ASN A 157 -12.09 -4.34 -13.37
CA ASN A 157 -12.34 -5.17 -14.56
C ASN A 157 -12.50 -4.32 -15.83
N ASP A 158 -11.56 -3.39 -16.05
CA ASP A 158 -11.51 -2.45 -17.18
C ASP A 158 -12.66 -1.45 -17.27
N ILE A 159 -13.54 -1.42 -16.27
CA ILE A 159 -14.60 -0.43 -16.16
C ILE A 159 -14.15 0.69 -15.23
N LEU A 160 -14.15 1.93 -15.72
CA LEU A 160 -13.80 3.10 -14.91
C LEU A 160 -14.76 3.20 -13.71
N SER A 161 -14.21 3.03 -12.52
CA SER A 161 -14.96 3.14 -11.28
C SER A 161 -15.05 4.60 -10.83
N ASP A 162 -13.91 5.26 -10.69
CA ASP A 162 -13.86 6.66 -10.31
C ASP A 162 -12.53 7.33 -10.70
N THR A 163 -12.56 8.65 -10.73
CA THR A 163 -11.35 9.49 -10.86
C THR A 163 -11.36 10.52 -9.74
N LEU A 164 -10.26 10.57 -8.98
CA LEU A 164 -9.97 11.60 -8.00
C LEU A 164 -9.03 12.65 -8.63
N ARG A 165 -9.33 13.93 -8.41
CA ARG A 165 -8.47 15.05 -8.80
C ARG A 165 -8.19 15.90 -7.58
N TYR A 166 -6.94 16.24 -7.38
CA TYR A 166 -6.45 16.98 -6.23
C TYR A 166 -5.95 18.34 -6.67
N ASN A 167 -6.39 19.38 -5.99
CA ASN A 167 -5.85 20.73 -6.12
C ASN A 167 -5.19 21.13 -4.81
N TYR A 168 -4.10 21.88 -4.90
CA TYR A 168 -3.31 22.30 -3.76
C TYR A 168 -3.32 23.81 -3.62
N ASP A 169 -3.26 24.29 -2.38
CA ASP A 169 -3.02 25.71 -2.10
C ASP A 169 -1.54 26.08 -2.30
N GLU A 170 -1.21 27.35 -2.15
CA GLU A 170 0.15 27.88 -2.30
C GLU A 170 1.14 27.29 -1.28
N LEU A 171 0.66 26.77 -0.16
CA LEU A 171 1.46 26.13 0.89
C LEU A 171 1.59 24.62 0.70
N GLY A 172 0.94 24.04 -0.32
CA GLY A 172 0.98 22.62 -0.62
C GLY A 172 -0.04 21.77 0.12
N HIS A 173 -1.01 22.36 0.83
CA HIS A 173 -2.11 21.61 1.40
C HIS A 173 -3.16 21.30 0.33
N ILE A 174 -3.88 20.17 0.47
CA ILE A 174 -4.98 19.80 -0.43
C ILE A 174 -6.14 20.79 -0.25
N ALA A 175 -6.29 21.72 -1.19
CA ALA A 175 -7.36 22.72 -1.17
C ALA A 175 -8.72 22.12 -1.51
N ASP A 176 -8.78 21.25 -2.51
CA ASP A 176 -9.96 20.48 -2.84
C ASP A 176 -9.66 19.13 -3.44
N VAL A 177 -10.64 18.22 -3.31
CA VAL A 177 -10.64 16.90 -3.94
C VAL A 177 -11.94 16.75 -4.73
N LYS A 178 -11.83 16.55 -6.03
CA LYS A 178 -12.97 16.26 -6.91
C LYS A 178 -13.00 14.79 -7.28
N ARG A 179 -14.05 14.08 -6.84
CA ARG A 179 -14.35 12.71 -7.27
C ARG A 179 -15.33 12.73 -8.42
N VAL A 180 -15.01 12.02 -9.49
CA VAL A 180 -15.87 11.87 -10.68
C VAL A 180 -16.16 10.38 -10.89
N ASN A 181 -17.44 10.03 -10.98
CA ASN A 181 -17.89 8.67 -11.30
C ASN A 181 -19.01 8.79 -12.35
N GLY A 182 -18.69 8.45 -13.60
CA GLY A 182 -19.61 8.67 -14.73
C GLY A 182 -20.07 10.13 -14.83
N ASN A 183 -21.37 10.34 -14.78
CA ASN A 183 -21.99 11.69 -14.84
C ASN A 183 -22.09 12.37 -13.46
N HIS A 184 -21.67 11.71 -12.39
CA HIS A 184 -21.70 12.26 -11.05
C HIS A 184 -20.36 12.84 -10.66
N SER A 185 -20.36 14.01 -10.06
CA SER A 185 -19.17 14.60 -9.47
C SER A 185 -19.46 15.14 -8.08
N LEU A 186 -18.51 14.93 -7.17
CA LEU A 186 -18.53 15.44 -5.81
C LEU A 186 -17.22 16.15 -5.55
N THR A 187 -17.28 17.41 -5.14
CA THR A 187 -16.11 18.18 -4.71
C THR A 187 -16.15 18.38 -3.21
N SER A 188 -15.04 18.12 -2.54
CA SER A 188 -14.81 18.42 -1.14
C SER A 188 -13.76 19.51 -1.06
N ILE A 189 -14.08 20.61 -0.40
CA ILE A 189 -13.20 21.79 -0.24
C ILE A 189 -12.67 21.78 1.19
N ASN A 190 -11.36 21.90 1.34
CA ASN A 190 -10.67 21.98 2.62
C ASN A 190 -10.19 23.43 2.87
N ARG A 191 -10.23 23.85 4.12
CA ARG A 191 -9.68 25.14 4.53
C ARG A 191 -8.75 24.97 5.71
N TYR A 192 -7.70 25.74 5.74
CA TYR A 192 -6.66 25.68 6.76
C TYR A 192 -6.45 27.04 7.39
N ASN A 193 -5.98 27.07 8.62
CA ASN A 193 -5.51 28.29 9.27
C ASN A 193 -4.04 28.57 8.93
N LEU A 194 -3.51 29.69 9.41
CA LEU A 194 -2.11 30.10 9.18
C LEU A 194 -1.06 29.12 9.73
N ARG A 195 -1.45 28.19 10.58
CA ARG A 195 -0.58 27.14 11.11
C ARG A 195 -0.65 25.82 10.30
N GLY A 196 -1.41 25.83 9.20
CA GLY A 196 -1.65 24.63 8.40
C GLY A 196 -2.63 23.63 9.03
N TRP A 197 -3.37 24.01 10.06
CA TRP A 197 -4.37 23.12 10.66
C TRP A 197 -5.68 23.21 9.90
N LEU A 198 -6.26 22.05 9.60
CA LEU A 198 -7.54 21.96 8.89
C LEU A 198 -8.66 22.57 9.74
N THR A 199 -9.38 23.55 9.20
CA THR A 199 -10.47 24.25 9.89
C THR A 199 -11.85 23.87 9.37
N SER A 200 -11.98 23.52 8.09
CA SER A 200 -13.24 22.99 7.56
C SER A 200 -13.05 22.01 6.39
N ILE A 201 -14.01 21.13 6.26
CA ILE A 201 -14.25 20.30 5.09
C ILE A 201 -15.67 20.58 4.64
N GLU A 202 -15.85 20.98 3.37
CA GLU A 202 -17.16 21.35 2.83
C GLU A 202 -17.43 20.58 1.53
N SER A 203 -18.53 19.85 1.50
CA SER A 203 -19.05 19.21 0.29
C SER A 203 -20.59 19.28 0.26
N PRO A 204 -21.23 19.02 -0.88
CA PRO A 204 -22.70 19.00 -0.98
C PRO A 204 -23.37 17.98 -0.05
N LEU A 205 -22.68 16.90 0.31
CA LEU A 205 -23.23 15.81 1.13
C LEU A 205 -22.88 15.92 2.61
N PHE A 206 -21.76 16.58 2.93
CA PHE A 206 -21.23 16.63 4.28
C PHE A 206 -20.42 17.91 4.50
N SER A 207 -20.59 18.55 5.64
CA SER A 207 -19.73 19.62 6.07
C SER A 207 -19.30 19.43 7.52
N GLN A 208 -18.05 19.80 7.79
CA GLN A 208 -17.43 19.71 9.12
C GLN A 208 -16.61 20.97 9.37
N LYS A 209 -16.63 21.45 10.62
CA LYS A 209 -15.74 22.50 11.11
C LYS A 209 -14.99 22.01 12.31
N LEU A 210 -13.70 22.29 12.35
CA LEU A 210 -12.77 21.98 13.42
C LEU A 210 -12.34 23.27 14.11
N TYR A 211 -12.41 23.29 15.42
CA TYR A 211 -12.05 24.43 16.24
C TYR A 211 -10.87 24.08 17.12
N TYR A 212 -9.99 25.03 17.34
CA TYR A 212 -8.76 24.87 18.11
C TYR A 212 -8.72 25.83 19.29
N THR A 213 -8.70 27.12 19.01
CA THR A 213 -8.65 28.18 19.99
C THR A 213 -9.99 28.92 20.17
N ASP A 214 -10.93 28.62 19.30
CA ASP A 214 -12.29 29.13 19.22
C ASP A 214 -13.28 27.97 19.31
N GLY A 215 -14.56 28.25 19.32
CA GLY A 215 -15.62 27.24 19.42
C GLY A 215 -16.10 26.99 20.84
N ILE A 216 -16.77 25.85 21.08
CA ILE A 216 -17.46 25.54 22.35
C ILE A 216 -16.58 24.76 23.35
N GLY A 217 -15.37 24.34 22.93
CA GLY A 217 -14.41 23.61 23.75
C GLY A 217 -13.44 24.51 24.48
N THR A 218 -12.59 23.91 25.33
CA THR A 218 -11.46 24.60 25.94
C THR A 218 -10.42 24.90 24.88
N PRO A 219 -9.94 26.18 24.73
CA PRO A 219 -8.96 26.53 23.72
C PRO A 219 -7.69 25.66 23.79
N CYS A 220 -7.26 25.12 22.66
CA CYS A 220 -6.05 24.30 22.49
C CYS A 220 -5.09 25.03 21.54
N TYR A 221 -3.90 25.41 22.01
CA TYR A 221 -2.90 26.17 21.25
C TYR A 221 -1.80 25.27 20.67
N ASN A 222 -1.83 23.98 21.00
CA ASN A 222 -0.83 22.97 20.63
C ASN A 222 -1.22 22.16 19.37
N GLY A 223 -2.37 22.47 18.74
CA GLY A 223 -2.88 21.73 17.58
C GLY A 223 -3.92 20.67 17.91
N ASN A 224 -4.23 20.46 19.18
CA ASN A 224 -5.36 19.63 19.58
C ASN A 224 -6.68 20.30 19.19
N ILE A 225 -7.63 19.52 18.67
CA ILE A 225 -8.97 20.01 18.33
C ILE A 225 -9.78 20.22 19.62
N SER A 226 -10.21 21.46 19.89
CA SER A 226 -11.00 21.77 21.09
C SER A 226 -12.46 21.33 20.96
N SER A 227 -13.00 21.45 19.76
CA SER A 227 -14.36 21.03 19.41
C SER A 227 -14.51 20.85 17.93
N MET A 228 -15.55 20.11 17.51
CA MET A 228 -15.93 20.02 16.12
C MET A 228 -17.44 20.09 15.96
N THR A 229 -17.90 20.56 14.78
CA THR A 229 -19.30 20.52 14.39
C THR A 229 -19.41 19.92 13.00
N TRP A 230 -20.51 19.23 12.73
CA TRP A 230 -20.78 18.68 11.40
C TRP A 230 -22.28 18.64 11.10
N LYS A 231 -22.59 18.57 9.82
CA LYS A 231 -23.92 18.28 9.30
C LYS A 231 -23.82 17.45 8.01
N THR A 232 -24.89 16.75 7.67
CA THR A 232 -25.03 16.01 6.42
C THR A 232 -26.18 16.59 5.59
N SER A 233 -26.22 16.32 4.28
CA SER A 233 -27.35 16.73 3.42
C SER A 233 -28.67 16.06 3.85
N ALA A 234 -28.60 14.83 4.34
CA ALA A 234 -29.79 14.09 4.83
C ALA A 234 -30.28 14.58 6.19
N ASN A 235 -29.40 15.18 7.01
CA ASN A 235 -29.76 15.79 8.30
C ASN A 235 -29.00 17.10 8.45
N PRO A 236 -29.67 18.24 8.17
CA PRO A 236 -29.04 19.55 8.19
C PRO A 236 -28.81 20.11 9.61
N ASP A 237 -29.30 19.43 10.66
CA ASP A 237 -29.08 19.83 12.03
C ASP A 237 -27.58 19.77 12.37
N ILE A 238 -27.07 20.82 12.95
CA ILE A 238 -25.66 20.89 13.36
C ILE A 238 -25.48 20.05 14.62
N ARG A 239 -24.58 19.06 14.53
CA ARG A 239 -24.13 18.24 15.62
C ARG A 239 -22.70 18.59 15.95
N GLY A 240 -22.28 18.30 17.18
CA GLY A 240 -20.90 18.61 17.58
C GLY A 240 -20.42 17.81 18.76
N TYR A 241 -19.10 17.79 18.89
CA TYR A 241 -18.39 17.26 20.04
C TYR A 241 -17.48 18.33 20.62
N ARG A 242 -17.29 18.26 21.93
CA ARG A 242 -16.26 18.98 22.69
C ARG A 242 -15.24 17.94 23.13
N PHE A 243 -13.97 18.29 23.03
CA PHE A 243 -12.86 17.43 23.42
C PHE A 243 -12.14 17.98 24.64
N GLU A 244 -11.77 17.11 25.56
CA GLU A 244 -10.93 17.43 26.69
C GLU A 244 -9.68 16.54 26.67
N TYR A 245 -8.56 17.12 27.05
CA TYR A 245 -7.27 16.46 27.03
C TYR A 245 -6.62 16.52 28.41
N ASP A 246 -5.81 15.51 28.70
CA ASP A 246 -4.92 15.53 29.86
C ASP A 246 -3.63 16.32 29.58
N LEU A 247 -2.76 16.43 30.57
CA LEU A 247 -1.47 17.13 30.44
C LEU A 247 -0.51 16.50 29.42
N LEU A 248 -0.74 15.26 29.02
CA LEU A 248 0.03 14.54 27.99
C LEU A 248 -0.65 14.58 26.62
N SER A 249 -1.65 15.46 26.42
CA SER A 249 -2.44 15.59 25.19
C SER A 249 -3.21 14.32 24.81
N ARG A 250 -3.56 13.46 25.77
CA ARG A 250 -4.42 12.28 25.55
C ARG A 250 -5.87 12.68 25.76
N LEU A 251 -6.75 12.19 24.88
CA LEU A 251 -8.18 12.46 24.98
C LEU A 251 -8.73 11.86 26.29
N LYS A 252 -9.49 12.65 27.04
CA LYS A 252 -10.26 12.19 28.20
C LYS A 252 -11.60 11.60 27.73
N ASN A 253 -12.06 10.56 28.46
CA ASN A 253 -13.39 9.97 28.26
C ASN A 253 -14.48 10.88 28.83
#